data_306e7489783c572b1827c7c37895c49b
#
_entry.id   306e7489783c572b1827c7c37895c49b
#
_cell.length_a   1.000
_cell.length_b   1.000
_cell.length_c   1.000
_cell.angle_alpha   90.00
_cell.angle_beta   90.00
_cell.angle_gamma   90.00
#
_symmetry.space_group_name_H-M   'P 1'
#
loop_
_entity.id
_entity.type
_entity.pdbx_description
1 polymer ?
#
loop_
_entity_poly.entity_id
_entity_poly.type
_entity_poly.pdbx_seq_one_letter_code
_entity_poly.pdbx_strand_id
1 'polypeptide(L)'
;MSDPDTAAFYDELAPFYPLLYSDWDDAVSRQGLALSNLLAELGIAHGDRVLDVACGVGTQALGLLSQGHCVIASDLSAGAVARFKAELERRALQAEVRVDDMRELAGAESGSAVAVIACDNSVPHLLSDAEIGRAFASFRRVLTSGGWMVISVRDYASIERKNPDVRLYGLRRDGDRRVLAVQVWEWDADQYDLRLYLTVESGGRCDTRVLTTRYYAVSIQRLLQLMLAAGFVDVQRRDDVLFQPVLIGRRPNNA
;
A
#
# COMPACT_ATOMS: atom_id res chain seq x y z
N MET A 1 17.53 2.27 -8.44
CA MET A 1 17.92 1.33 -7.36
C MET A 1 16.86 1.45 -6.30
N SER A 2 16.26 0.34 -5.88
CA SER A 2 15.33 0.33 -4.74
C SER A 2 16.06 0.86 -3.51
N ASP A 3 15.38 1.66 -2.69
CA ASP A 3 15.92 2.01 -1.38
C ASP A 3 15.97 0.71 -0.55
N PRO A 4 17.15 0.16 -0.22
CA PRO A 4 17.25 -1.08 0.54
C PRO A 4 16.60 -0.97 1.91
N ASP A 5 16.48 0.24 2.44
CA ASP A 5 15.90 0.50 3.75
C ASP A 5 14.39 0.25 3.78
N THR A 6 13.66 0.54 2.69
CA THR A 6 12.20 0.29 2.63
C THR A 6 11.87 -1.21 2.64
N ALA A 7 12.57 -2.03 1.86
CA ALA A 7 12.36 -3.47 1.86
C ALA A 7 12.68 -4.09 3.22
N ALA A 8 13.85 -3.75 3.80
CA ALA A 8 14.27 -4.22 5.11
C ALA A 8 13.28 -3.81 6.22
N PHE A 9 12.77 -2.57 6.18
CA PHE A 9 11.75 -2.11 7.11
C PHE A 9 10.50 -3.01 7.09
N TYR A 10 9.97 -3.33 5.90
CA TYR A 10 8.79 -4.17 5.78
C TYR A 10 9.08 -5.65 6.01
N ASP A 11 10.28 -6.15 5.73
CA ASP A 11 10.69 -7.51 6.08
C ASP A 11 10.62 -7.73 7.59
N GLU A 12 11.14 -6.77 8.38
CA GLU A 12 11.10 -6.83 9.83
C GLU A 12 9.71 -6.53 10.41
N LEU A 13 8.93 -5.68 9.75
CA LEU A 13 7.58 -5.30 10.20
C LEU A 13 6.54 -6.38 9.91
N ALA A 14 6.71 -7.19 8.87
CA ALA A 14 5.70 -8.12 8.38
C ALA A 14 5.07 -9.03 9.46
N PRO A 15 5.82 -9.59 10.43
CA PRO A 15 5.25 -10.40 11.50
C PRO A 15 4.33 -9.61 12.45
N PHE A 16 4.54 -8.31 12.55
CA PHE A 16 3.84 -7.42 13.49
C PHE A 16 2.79 -6.54 12.79
N TYR A 17 2.78 -6.51 11.45
CA TYR A 17 1.93 -5.60 10.68
C TYR A 17 0.45 -5.68 11.07
N PRO A 18 -0.16 -6.88 11.25
CA PRO A 18 -1.55 -6.99 11.70
C PRO A 18 -1.82 -6.29 13.03
N LEU A 19 -0.81 -6.21 13.92
CA LEU A 19 -0.94 -5.57 15.24
C LEU A 19 -0.94 -4.04 15.20
N LEU A 20 -0.67 -3.44 14.04
CA LEU A 20 -0.86 -2.00 13.82
C LEU A 20 -2.36 -1.64 13.73
N TYR A 21 -3.22 -2.61 13.48
CA TYR A 21 -4.68 -2.44 13.45
C TYR A 21 -5.30 -2.82 14.79
N SER A 22 -6.46 -2.25 15.11
CA SER A 22 -7.26 -2.70 16.25
C SER A 22 -7.84 -4.09 16.01
N ASP A 23 -8.28 -4.33 14.79
CA ASP A 23 -8.74 -5.60 14.24
C ASP A 23 -8.36 -5.64 12.76
N TRP A 24 -7.37 -6.46 12.42
CA TRP A 24 -6.87 -6.53 11.05
C TRP A 24 -7.83 -7.30 10.13
N ASP A 25 -8.49 -8.34 10.63
CA ASP A 25 -9.45 -9.12 9.83
C ASP A 25 -10.68 -8.28 9.46
N ASP A 26 -11.15 -7.43 10.39
CA ASP A 26 -12.18 -6.43 10.10
C ASP A 26 -11.69 -5.38 9.09
N ALA A 27 -10.46 -4.89 9.25
CA ALA A 27 -9.87 -3.94 8.29
C ALA A 27 -9.75 -4.53 6.88
N VAL A 28 -9.31 -5.78 6.74
CA VAL A 28 -9.28 -6.53 5.47
C VAL A 28 -10.67 -6.56 4.85
N SER A 29 -11.68 -6.95 5.62
CA SER A 29 -13.06 -7.07 5.15
C SER A 29 -13.64 -5.74 4.69
N ARG A 30 -13.50 -4.68 5.50
CA ARG A 30 -14.03 -3.35 5.18
C ARG A 30 -13.33 -2.71 3.98
N GLN A 31 -12.01 -2.78 3.92
CA GLN A 31 -11.26 -2.21 2.80
C GLN A 31 -11.50 -2.99 1.51
N GLY A 32 -11.60 -4.32 1.59
CA GLY A 32 -11.94 -5.17 0.45
C GLY A 32 -13.30 -4.83 -0.13
N LEU A 33 -14.34 -4.68 0.71
CA LEU A 33 -15.68 -4.29 0.27
C LEU A 33 -15.68 -2.88 -0.36
N ALA A 34 -15.01 -1.92 0.28
CA ALA A 34 -14.94 -0.54 -0.22
C ALA A 34 -14.24 -0.47 -1.59
N LEU A 35 -13.12 -1.16 -1.75
CA LEU A 35 -12.41 -1.24 -3.04
C LEU A 35 -13.23 -2.00 -4.09
N SER A 36 -13.89 -3.11 -3.73
CA SER A 36 -14.76 -3.85 -4.65
C SER A 36 -15.90 -2.97 -5.17
N ASN A 37 -16.54 -2.17 -4.31
CA ASN A 37 -17.57 -1.21 -4.72
C ASN A 37 -17.01 -0.15 -5.68
N LEU A 38 -15.84 0.42 -5.37
CA LEU A 38 -15.18 1.37 -6.28
C LEU A 38 -14.87 0.72 -7.64
N LEU A 39 -14.32 -0.50 -7.65
CA LEU A 39 -14.01 -1.21 -8.90
C LEU A 39 -15.28 -1.45 -9.72
N ALA A 40 -16.39 -1.81 -9.08
CA ALA A 40 -17.69 -1.97 -9.75
C ALA A 40 -18.21 -0.65 -10.34
N GLU A 41 -18.07 0.49 -9.63
CA GLU A 41 -18.39 1.84 -10.15
C GLU A 41 -17.54 2.18 -11.39
N LEU A 42 -16.29 1.70 -11.44
CA LEU A 42 -15.37 1.88 -12.56
C LEU A 42 -15.59 0.87 -13.71
N GLY A 43 -16.62 0.02 -13.61
CA GLY A 43 -16.99 -0.98 -14.62
C GLY A 43 -16.13 -2.25 -14.60
N ILE A 44 -15.43 -2.52 -13.51
CA ILE A 44 -14.58 -3.71 -13.34
C ILE A 44 -15.41 -4.80 -12.63
N ALA A 45 -15.53 -5.95 -13.27
CA ALA A 45 -16.35 -7.06 -12.78
C ALA A 45 -15.56 -8.02 -11.89
N HIS A 46 -16.31 -8.87 -11.17
CA HIS A 46 -15.71 -10.04 -10.50
C HIS A 46 -15.04 -10.94 -11.57
N GLY A 47 -13.85 -11.46 -11.23
CA GLY A 47 -13.06 -12.27 -12.16
C GLY A 47 -12.12 -11.49 -13.07
N ASP A 48 -12.33 -10.16 -13.21
CA ASP A 48 -11.37 -9.30 -13.88
C ASP A 48 -10.06 -9.22 -13.09
N ARG A 49 -8.93 -9.15 -13.83
CA ARG A 49 -7.60 -9.17 -13.21
C ARG A 49 -7.22 -7.82 -12.64
N VAL A 50 -7.00 -7.79 -11.33
CA VAL A 50 -6.50 -6.65 -10.57
C VAL A 50 -5.05 -6.92 -10.15
N LEU A 51 -4.13 -5.98 -10.40
CA LEU A 51 -2.76 -6.02 -9.87
C LEU A 51 -2.69 -5.16 -8.61
N ASP A 52 -2.32 -5.77 -7.47
CA ASP A 52 -1.88 -5.07 -6.26
C ASP A 52 -0.35 -4.99 -6.27
N VAL A 53 0.21 -3.81 -6.57
CA VAL A 53 1.64 -3.63 -6.83
C VAL A 53 2.45 -3.16 -5.62
N ALA A 54 1.81 -3.10 -4.47
CA ALA A 54 2.40 -2.81 -3.16
C ALA A 54 1.57 -3.49 -2.08
N CYS A 55 1.41 -4.81 -2.21
CA CYS A 55 0.42 -5.56 -1.44
C CYS A 55 0.76 -5.71 0.05
N GLY A 56 2.02 -5.49 0.45
CA GLY A 56 2.46 -5.74 1.81
C GLY A 56 2.10 -7.15 2.27
N VAL A 57 1.49 -7.25 3.43
CA VAL A 57 0.99 -8.51 3.99
C VAL A 57 -0.40 -8.91 3.47
N GLY A 58 -0.93 -8.17 2.48
CA GLY A 58 -2.14 -8.51 1.74
C GLY A 58 -3.43 -7.86 2.21
N THR A 59 -3.41 -6.77 2.97
CA THR A 59 -4.64 -6.17 3.54
C THR A 59 -5.72 -5.93 2.48
N GLN A 60 -5.41 -5.28 1.37
CA GLN A 60 -6.36 -4.98 0.29
C GLN A 60 -6.58 -6.19 -0.60
N ALA A 61 -5.50 -6.91 -0.96
CA ALA A 61 -5.57 -8.08 -1.83
C ALA A 61 -6.44 -9.20 -1.24
N LEU A 62 -6.28 -9.55 0.05
CA LEU A 62 -7.13 -10.53 0.76
C LEU A 62 -8.59 -10.10 0.76
N GLY A 63 -8.85 -8.83 0.98
CA GLY A 63 -10.19 -8.27 0.95
C GLY A 63 -10.83 -8.42 -0.43
N LEU A 64 -10.13 -8.05 -1.50
CA LEU A 64 -10.61 -8.19 -2.89
C LEU A 64 -10.81 -9.65 -3.30
N LEU A 65 -9.89 -10.55 -2.92
CA LEU A 65 -10.04 -11.99 -3.15
C LEU A 65 -11.31 -12.53 -2.47
N SER A 66 -11.58 -12.10 -1.24
CA SER A 66 -12.81 -12.49 -0.50
C SER A 66 -14.08 -11.95 -1.14
N GLN A 67 -14.00 -10.88 -1.95
CA GLN A 67 -15.10 -10.34 -2.76
C GLN A 67 -15.19 -11.01 -4.15
N GLY A 68 -14.32 -11.97 -4.47
CA GLY A 68 -14.37 -12.72 -5.74
C GLY A 68 -13.58 -12.09 -6.90
N HIS A 69 -12.71 -11.09 -6.64
CA HIS A 69 -11.81 -10.55 -7.65
C HIS A 69 -10.63 -11.49 -7.92
N CYS A 70 -10.11 -11.48 -9.16
CA CYS A 70 -8.86 -12.15 -9.51
C CYS A 70 -7.69 -11.20 -9.23
N VAL A 71 -6.92 -11.47 -8.17
CA VAL A 71 -5.81 -10.61 -7.75
C VAL A 71 -4.46 -11.27 -8.05
N ILE A 72 -3.57 -10.52 -8.70
CA ILE A 72 -2.13 -10.78 -8.74
C ILE A 72 -1.46 -9.72 -7.87
N ALA A 73 -0.56 -10.13 -7.01
CA ALA A 73 0.02 -9.23 -6.03
C ALA A 73 1.55 -9.23 -6.08
N SER A 74 2.13 -8.07 -5.82
CA SER A 74 3.58 -7.93 -5.66
C SER A 74 3.93 -6.90 -4.60
N ASP A 75 5.09 -7.08 -3.99
CA ASP A 75 5.68 -6.15 -3.04
C ASP A 75 7.20 -6.19 -3.15
N LEU A 76 7.87 -5.12 -2.76
CA LEU A 76 9.33 -5.05 -2.73
C LEU A 76 9.91 -5.92 -1.61
N SER A 77 9.18 -6.11 -0.50
CA SER A 77 9.58 -6.87 0.68
C SER A 77 9.30 -8.37 0.50
N ALA A 78 10.36 -9.17 0.57
CA ALA A 78 10.24 -10.62 0.55
C ALA A 78 9.54 -11.15 1.82
N GLY A 79 9.76 -10.51 2.97
CA GLY A 79 9.11 -10.85 4.24
C GLY A 79 7.60 -10.57 4.21
N ALA A 80 7.18 -9.45 3.63
CA ALA A 80 5.77 -9.13 3.44
C ALA A 80 5.10 -10.14 2.49
N VAL A 81 5.73 -10.45 1.36
CA VAL A 81 5.26 -11.47 0.41
C VAL A 81 5.13 -12.85 1.08
N ALA A 82 6.11 -13.26 1.87
CA ALA A 82 6.05 -14.54 2.61
C ALA A 82 4.89 -14.54 3.61
N ARG A 83 4.70 -13.45 4.34
CA ARG A 83 3.57 -13.31 5.28
C ARG A 83 2.23 -13.35 4.53
N PHE A 84 2.11 -12.67 3.41
CA PHE A 84 0.87 -12.70 2.62
C PHE A 84 0.55 -14.12 2.13
N LYS A 85 1.54 -14.88 1.65
CA LYS A 85 1.35 -16.29 1.25
C LYS A 85 0.83 -17.13 2.40
N ALA A 86 1.36 -16.97 3.62
CA ALA A 86 0.86 -17.66 4.81
C ALA A 86 -0.60 -17.27 5.14
N GLU A 87 -0.99 -16.00 4.91
CA GLU A 87 -2.37 -15.56 5.09
C GLU A 87 -3.33 -16.13 4.04
N LEU A 88 -2.88 -16.28 2.78
CA LEU A 88 -3.65 -16.97 1.74
C LEU A 88 -3.94 -18.41 2.13
N GLU A 89 -2.92 -19.14 2.60
CA GLU A 89 -3.08 -20.52 3.08
C GLU A 89 -4.05 -20.59 4.27
N ARG A 90 -3.87 -19.72 5.27
CA ARG A 90 -4.75 -19.65 6.46
C ARG A 90 -6.21 -19.42 6.11
N ARG A 91 -6.48 -18.66 5.04
CA ARG A 91 -7.84 -18.27 4.60
C ARG A 91 -8.38 -19.16 3.48
N ALA A 92 -7.63 -20.16 3.03
CA ALA A 92 -7.94 -20.98 1.86
C ALA A 92 -8.23 -20.12 0.60
N LEU A 93 -7.50 -19.02 0.43
CA LEU A 93 -7.54 -18.15 -0.74
C LEU A 93 -6.34 -18.44 -1.64
N GLN A 94 -6.45 -18.09 -2.92
CA GLN A 94 -5.40 -18.30 -3.90
C GLN A 94 -5.14 -17.01 -4.67
N ALA A 95 -3.86 -16.66 -4.81
CA ALA A 95 -3.38 -15.58 -5.66
C ALA A 95 -1.95 -15.88 -6.11
N GLU A 96 -1.56 -15.33 -7.25
CA GLU A 96 -0.15 -15.23 -7.62
C GLU A 96 0.48 -14.08 -6.81
N VAL A 97 1.54 -14.39 -6.04
CA VAL A 97 2.24 -13.40 -5.23
C VAL A 97 3.73 -13.51 -5.47
N ARG A 98 4.38 -12.38 -5.77
CA ARG A 98 5.81 -12.32 -6.07
C ARG A 98 6.49 -11.08 -5.48
N VAL A 99 7.81 -11.15 -5.36
CA VAL A 99 8.63 -9.96 -5.08
C VAL A 99 8.83 -9.21 -6.40
N ASP A 100 8.46 -7.93 -6.44
CA ASP A 100 8.64 -7.07 -7.61
C ASP A 100 8.67 -5.59 -7.17
N ASP A 101 9.29 -4.75 -7.98
CA ASP A 101 9.36 -3.30 -7.76
C ASP A 101 8.25 -2.60 -8.55
N MET A 102 7.41 -1.81 -7.88
CA MET A 102 6.33 -1.06 -8.53
C MET A 102 6.82 -0.09 -9.62
N ARG A 103 8.10 0.32 -9.59
CA ARG A 103 8.71 1.18 -10.61
C ARG A 103 8.96 0.47 -11.92
N GLU A 104 9.04 -0.86 -11.90
CA GLU A 104 9.40 -1.67 -13.07
C GLU A 104 8.32 -2.68 -13.44
N LEU A 105 7.72 -3.33 -12.45
CA LEU A 105 6.76 -4.42 -12.63
C LEU A 105 7.25 -5.44 -13.66
N ALA A 106 8.52 -5.89 -13.46
CA ALA A 106 9.21 -6.75 -14.42
C ALA A 106 8.50 -8.09 -14.63
N GLY A 107 7.81 -8.58 -13.60
CA GLY A 107 7.03 -9.80 -13.66
C GLY A 107 5.63 -9.64 -14.29
N ALA A 108 5.20 -8.42 -14.67
CA ALA A 108 3.88 -8.16 -15.22
C ALA A 108 3.93 -7.82 -16.72
N GLU A 109 3.13 -8.54 -17.52
CA GLU A 109 3.00 -8.28 -18.95
C GLU A 109 2.26 -6.97 -19.23
N SER A 110 2.59 -6.33 -20.37
CA SER A 110 1.89 -5.13 -20.82
C SER A 110 0.44 -5.44 -21.15
N GLY A 111 -0.49 -4.59 -20.68
CA GLY A 111 -1.91 -4.74 -20.96
C GLY A 111 -2.55 -5.99 -20.32
N SER A 112 -2.03 -6.44 -19.20
CA SER A 112 -2.45 -7.69 -18.55
C SER A 112 -3.50 -7.52 -17.45
N ALA A 113 -3.81 -6.29 -17.02
CA ALA A 113 -4.75 -6.02 -15.94
C ALA A 113 -5.72 -4.89 -16.28
N VAL A 114 -6.95 -4.99 -15.77
CA VAL A 114 -7.96 -3.94 -15.91
C VAL A 114 -7.85 -2.89 -14.80
N ALA A 115 -7.23 -3.26 -13.68
CA ALA A 115 -6.90 -2.32 -12.60
C ALA A 115 -5.51 -2.59 -12.03
N VAL A 116 -4.84 -1.51 -11.63
CA VAL A 116 -3.65 -1.52 -10.78
C VAL A 116 -3.98 -0.78 -9.50
N ILE A 117 -3.75 -1.39 -8.36
CA ILE A 117 -3.92 -0.74 -7.05
C ILE A 117 -2.57 -0.62 -6.33
N ALA A 118 -2.36 0.50 -5.61
CA ALA A 118 -1.24 0.72 -4.69
C ALA A 118 -1.76 1.53 -3.49
N CYS A 119 -2.20 0.84 -2.46
CA CYS A 119 -2.93 1.42 -1.35
C CYS A 119 -2.06 1.62 -0.10
N ASP A 120 -2.67 2.20 0.93
CA ASP A 120 -2.10 2.42 2.27
C ASP A 120 -0.77 3.20 2.27
N ASN A 121 -0.74 4.28 1.47
CA ASN A 121 0.40 5.21 1.46
C ASN A 121 1.73 4.59 0.94
N SER A 122 1.66 3.61 0.04
CA SER A 122 2.84 2.94 -0.52
C SER A 122 3.62 3.83 -1.51
N VAL A 123 2.93 4.61 -2.36
CA VAL A 123 3.56 5.50 -3.37
C VAL A 123 4.55 6.50 -2.75
N PRO A 124 4.30 7.12 -1.60
CA PRO A 124 5.25 8.00 -0.91
C PRO A 124 6.59 7.39 -0.47
N HIS A 125 6.76 6.07 -0.53
CA HIS A 125 8.09 5.45 -0.38
C HIS A 125 9.00 5.68 -1.60
N LEU A 126 8.42 6.14 -2.70
CA LEU A 126 9.18 6.63 -3.86
C LEU A 126 9.57 8.08 -3.58
N LEU A 127 10.81 8.30 -3.18
CA LEU A 127 11.29 9.52 -2.53
C LEU A 127 11.42 10.74 -3.46
N SER A 128 10.92 10.65 -4.71
CA SER A 128 10.96 11.77 -5.66
C SER A 128 9.85 11.67 -6.72
N ASP A 129 9.53 12.80 -7.32
CA ASP A 129 8.62 12.88 -8.48
C ASP A 129 9.07 11.99 -9.64
N ALA A 130 10.39 11.88 -9.86
CA ALA A 130 10.93 11.04 -10.93
C ALA A 130 10.66 9.55 -10.70
N GLU A 131 10.84 9.08 -9.45
CA GLU A 131 10.54 7.69 -9.08
C GLU A 131 9.04 7.40 -9.15
N ILE A 132 8.18 8.32 -8.68
CA ILE A 132 6.72 8.21 -8.80
C ILE A 132 6.32 8.17 -10.28
N GLY A 133 6.91 9.02 -11.11
CA GLY A 133 6.65 9.04 -12.55
C GLY A 133 7.01 7.71 -13.23
N ARG A 134 8.14 7.08 -12.83
CA ARG A 134 8.52 5.73 -13.31
C ARG A 134 7.49 4.68 -12.91
N ALA A 135 7.03 4.69 -11.65
CA ALA A 135 5.99 3.77 -11.19
C ALA A 135 4.69 3.97 -11.98
N PHE A 136 4.24 5.20 -12.16
CA PHE A 136 3.01 5.49 -12.92
C PHE A 136 3.13 5.08 -14.41
N ALA A 137 4.30 5.23 -15.02
CA ALA A 137 4.56 4.72 -16.36
C ALA A 137 4.45 3.18 -16.42
N SER A 138 4.98 2.47 -15.40
CA SER A 138 4.85 1.02 -15.27
C SER A 138 3.40 0.59 -15.04
N PHE A 139 2.64 1.30 -14.19
CA PHE A 139 1.21 1.03 -13.98
C PHE A 139 0.43 1.19 -15.30
N ARG A 140 0.69 2.29 -16.04
CA ARG A 140 0.07 2.51 -17.33
C ARG A 140 0.44 1.42 -18.35
N ARG A 141 1.66 0.91 -18.33
CA ARG A 141 2.11 -0.17 -19.21
C ARG A 141 1.32 -1.46 -19.00
N VAL A 142 1.15 -1.86 -17.74
CA VAL A 142 0.51 -3.15 -17.40
C VAL A 142 -1.02 -3.10 -17.47
N LEU A 143 -1.62 -1.91 -17.41
CA LEU A 143 -3.07 -1.75 -17.58
C LEU A 143 -3.50 -2.05 -19.02
N THR A 144 -4.67 -2.63 -19.19
CA THR A 144 -5.37 -2.69 -20.48
C THR A 144 -5.76 -1.28 -20.96
N SER A 145 -6.09 -1.12 -22.23
CA SER A 145 -6.74 0.08 -22.74
C SER A 145 -8.06 0.32 -21.99
N GLY A 146 -8.27 1.51 -21.48
CA GLY A 146 -9.42 1.84 -20.62
C GLY A 146 -9.32 1.41 -19.16
N GLY A 147 -8.25 0.69 -18.77
CA GLY A 147 -8.05 0.23 -17.40
C GLY A 147 -7.73 1.34 -16.41
N TRP A 148 -7.87 1.08 -15.12
CA TRP A 148 -7.80 2.07 -14.05
C TRP A 148 -6.62 1.87 -13.11
N MET A 149 -5.98 2.97 -12.74
CA MET A 149 -5.06 3.05 -11.60
C MET A 149 -5.82 3.57 -10.38
N VAL A 150 -5.63 2.94 -9.23
CA VAL A 150 -6.23 3.31 -7.93
C VAL A 150 -5.11 3.35 -6.89
N ILE A 151 -4.85 4.50 -6.30
CA ILE A 151 -3.86 4.62 -5.22
C ILE A 151 -4.49 5.28 -4.00
N SER A 152 -4.11 4.89 -2.80
CA SER A 152 -4.50 5.61 -1.59
C SER A 152 -3.28 6.17 -0.86
N VAL A 153 -3.38 7.44 -0.44
CA VAL A 153 -2.28 8.20 0.14
C VAL A 153 -2.75 9.10 1.25
N ARG A 154 -1.87 9.42 2.20
CA ARG A 154 -2.12 10.45 3.21
C ARG A 154 -2.24 11.81 2.56
N ASP A 155 -3.17 12.62 3.05
CA ASP A 155 -3.23 14.04 2.69
C ASP A 155 -2.21 14.80 3.54
N TYR A 156 -0.97 14.85 3.08
CA TYR A 156 0.12 15.50 3.81
C TYR A 156 -0.08 17.02 3.98
N ALA A 157 -0.93 17.64 3.15
CA ALA A 157 -1.25 19.05 3.30
C ALA A 157 -2.15 19.32 4.52
N SER A 158 -2.91 18.32 4.97
CA SER A 158 -3.77 18.39 6.16
C SER A 158 -3.05 18.02 7.47
N ILE A 159 -1.79 17.55 7.40
CA ILE A 159 -1.03 17.11 8.55
C ILE A 159 -0.24 18.28 9.14
N GLU A 160 -0.54 18.63 10.41
CA GLU A 160 0.32 19.57 11.15
C GLU A 160 1.72 18.94 11.34
N ARG A 161 2.76 19.64 10.91
CA ARG A 161 4.14 19.17 11.04
C ARG A 161 4.71 19.59 12.39
N LYS A 162 5.00 18.61 13.24
CA LYS A 162 5.74 18.77 14.50
C LYS A 162 7.08 18.06 14.35
N ASN A 163 8.14 18.58 14.94
CA ASN A 163 9.47 17.97 14.82
C ASN A 163 10.15 17.85 16.19
N PRO A 164 10.22 16.63 16.79
CA PRO A 164 9.63 15.37 16.32
C PRO A 164 8.12 15.31 16.51
N ASP A 165 7.43 14.55 15.65
CA ASP A 165 6.01 14.23 15.77
C ASP A 165 5.85 12.79 16.30
N VAL A 166 5.35 12.66 17.53
CA VAL A 166 5.19 11.36 18.21
C VAL A 166 3.74 10.90 18.08
N ARG A 167 3.53 9.71 17.50
CA ARG A 167 2.20 9.15 17.21
C ARG A 167 2.04 7.79 17.86
N LEU A 168 1.09 7.68 18.77
CA LEU A 168 0.74 6.42 19.39
C LEU A 168 -0.14 5.60 18.42
N TYR A 169 0.33 4.43 18.01
CA TYR A 169 -0.47 3.45 17.25
C TYR A 169 -1.32 2.57 18.16
N GLY A 170 -0.91 2.41 19.39
CA GLY A 170 -1.66 1.73 20.45
C GLY A 170 -0.96 0.53 21.05
N LEU A 171 -1.66 -0.06 22.02
CA LEU A 171 -1.27 -1.28 22.70
C LEU A 171 -2.16 -2.43 22.22
N ARG A 172 -1.57 -3.53 21.76
CA ARG A 172 -2.29 -4.72 21.28
C ARG A 172 -1.88 -5.95 22.08
N ARG A 173 -2.75 -6.95 22.12
CA ARG A 173 -2.46 -8.27 22.66
C ARG A 173 -2.18 -9.24 21.53
N ASP A 174 -1.15 -10.09 21.71
CA ASP A 174 -0.78 -11.18 20.83
C ASP A 174 -0.51 -12.41 21.72
N GLY A 175 -1.54 -13.20 22.00
CA GLY A 175 -1.52 -14.22 23.02
C GLY A 175 -1.24 -13.61 24.40
N ASP A 176 -0.22 -14.11 25.09
CA ASP A 176 0.22 -13.60 26.40
C ASP A 176 1.14 -12.37 26.30
N ARG A 177 1.46 -11.93 25.10
CA ARG A 177 2.31 -10.76 24.86
C ARG A 177 1.47 -9.50 24.73
N ARG A 178 2.07 -8.37 25.12
CA ARG A 178 1.56 -7.02 24.80
C ARG A 178 2.53 -6.35 23.84
N VAL A 179 2.00 -5.77 22.77
CA VAL A 179 2.80 -5.06 21.77
C VAL A 179 2.38 -3.61 21.75
N LEU A 180 3.30 -2.72 22.12
CA LEU A 180 3.14 -1.27 22.03
C LEU A 180 3.82 -0.78 20.76
N ALA A 181 3.08 -0.08 19.91
CA ALA A 181 3.59 0.55 18.70
C ALA A 181 3.53 2.08 18.79
N VAL A 182 4.66 2.74 18.62
CA VAL A 182 4.80 4.20 18.61
C VAL A 182 5.59 4.60 17.38
N GLN A 183 5.09 5.56 16.61
CA GLN A 183 5.84 6.18 15.51
C GLN A 183 6.40 7.53 15.95
N VAL A 184 7.61 7.81 15.52
CA VAL A 184 8.24 9.14 15.60
C VAL A 184 8.58 9.57 14.19
N TRP A 185 8.07 10.73 13.79
CA TRP A 185 8.35 11.33 12.49
C TRP A 185 9.29 12.52 12.68
N GLU A 186 10.39 12.50 11.96
CA GLU A 186 11.38 13.59 11.94
C GLU A 186 11.38 14.21 10.55
N TRP A 187 10.83 15.41 10.44
CA TRP A 187 10.65 16.12 9.16
C TRP A 187 11.95 16.74 8.66
N ASP A 188 12.20 16.54 7.35
CA ASP A 188 13.30 17.13 6.59
C ASP A 188 12.74 17.65 5.27
N ALA A 189 12.43 18.94 5.21
CA ALA A 189 11.75 19.60 4.09
C ALA A 189 10.44 18.90 3.68
N ASP A 190 10.40 18.29 2.51
CA ASP A 190 9.25 17.55 1.96
C ASP A 190 9.34 16.03 2.17
N GLN A 191 10.32 15.59 2.96
CA GLN A 191 10.46 14.18 3.37
C GLN A 191 10.38 14.07 4.89
N TYR A 192 10.24 12.86 5.40
CA TYR A 192 10.40 12.56 6.81
C TYR A 192 10.93 11.15 7.04
N ASP A 193 11.79 11.04 8.05
CA ASP A 193 12.17 9.76 8.61
C ASP A 193 11.11 9.28 9.58
N LEU A 194 10.63 8.07 9.39
CA LEU A 194 9.73 7.39 10.30
C LEU A 194 10.50 6.36 11.09
N ARG A 195 10.47 6.47 12.42
CA ARG A 195 10.95 5.44 13.35
C ARG A 195 9.74 4.78 14.00
N LEU A 196 9.60 3.48 13.80
CA LEU A 196 8.58 2.69 14.45
C LEU A 196 9.21 1.92 15.62
N TYR A 197 8.81 2.30 16.83
CA TYR A 197 9.18 1.59 18.05
C TYR A 197 8.14 0.50 18.32
N LEU A 198 8.56 -0.76 18.24
CA LEU A 198 7.77 -1.93 18.58
C LEU A 198 8.29 -2.52 19.88
N THR A 199 7.58 -2.29 20.97
CA THR A 199 7.91 -2.84 22.28
C THR A 199 7.04 -4.06 22.56
N VAL A 200 7.67 -5.23 22.69
CA VAL A 200 7.01 -6.48 23.03
C VAL A 200 7.25 -6.76 24.51
N GLU A 201 6.17 -6.78 25.30
CA GLU A 201 6.19 -7.17 26.71
C GLU A 201 5.73 -8.62 26.86
N SER A 202 6.56 -9.43 27.51
CA SER A 202 6.26 -10.82 27.85
C SER A 202 6.94 -11.21 29.15
N GLY A 203 6.21 -11.82 30.09
CA GLY A 203 6.76 -12.26 31.38
C GLY A 203 7.40 -11.15 32.22
N GLY A 204 6.88 -9.91 32.14
CA GLY A 204 7.39 -8.74 32.85
C GLY A 204 8.70 -8.17 32.30
N ARG A 205 9.10 -8.59 31.09
CA ARG A 205 10.25 -8.03 30.33
C ARG A 205 9.78 -7.35 29.07
N CYS A 206 10.46 -6.28 28.69
CA CYS A 206 10.23 -5.56 27.44
C CYS A 206 11.43 -5.72 26.52
N ASP A 207 11.15 -6.04 25.26
CA ASP A 207 12.10 -5.97 24.15
C ASP A 207 11.60 -4.93 23.15
N THR A 208 12.44 -3.98 22.77
CA THR A 208 12.07 -2.90 21.86
C THR A 208 12.93 -2.96 20.60
N ARG A 209 12.26 -3.03 19.45
CA ARG A 209 12.87 -2.87 18.12
C ARG A 209 12.54 -1.51 17.56
N VAL A 210 13.48 -0.93 16.83
CA VAL A 210 13.29 0.33 16.13
C VAL A 210 13.48 0.07 14.65
N LEU A 211 12.38 0.16 13.90
CA LEU A 211 12.39 0.04 12.45
C LEU A 211 12.36 1.44 11.83
N THR A 212 13.16 1.69 10.81
CA THR A 212 13.30 3.03 10.20
C THR A 212 13.04 2.96 8.71
N THR A 213 12.27 3.90 8.20
CA THR A 213 12.05 4.11 6.76
C THR A 213 11.86 5.60 6.48
N ARG A 214 11.89 5.99 5.21
CA ARG A 214 11.69 7.38 4.76
C ARG A 214 10.48 7.49 3.85
N TYR A 215 9.81 8.63 3.92
CA TYR A 215 8.67 8.97 3.08
C TYR A 215 8.87 10.33 2.42
N TYR A 216 8.37 10.47 1.22
CA TYR A 216 8.16 11.74 0.54
C TYR A 216 6.74 12.24 0.83
N ALA A 217 6.61 13.37 1.51
CA ALA A 217 5.33 13.98 1.82
C ALA A 217 4.75 14.71 0.59
N VAL A 218 4.66 13.97 -0.51
CA VAL A 218 4.12 14.47 -1.77
C VAL A 218 2.66 14.87 -1.61
N SER A 219 2.29 16.07 -2.08
CA SER A 219 0.91 16.54 -2.00
C SER A 219 0.00 15.79 -2.98
N ILE A 220 -1.28 15.66 -2.62
CA ILE A 220 -2.31 15.09 -3.52
C ILE A 220 -2.33 15.83 -4.85
N GLN A 221 -2.28 17.16 -4.82
CA GLN A 221 -2.24 17.95 -6.06
C GLN A 221 -1.04 17.57 -6.95
N ARG A 222 0.14 17.35 -6.33
CA ARG A 222 1.32 16.93 -7.10
C ARG A 222 1.15 15.53 -7.68
N LEU A 223 0.58 14.60 -6.94
CA LEU A 223 0.28 13.25 -7.43
C LEU A 223 -0.68 13.28 -8.63
N LEU A 224 -1.76 14.07 -8.57
CA LEU A 224 -2.69 14.24 -9.70
C LEU A 224 -1.97 14.79 -10.95
N GLN A 225 -1.05 15.75 -10.78
CA GLN A 225 -0.22 16.26 -11.90
C GLN A 225 0.70 15.17 -12.48
N LEU A 226 1.32 14.36 -11.62
CA LEU A 226 2.18 13.26 -12.05
C LEU A 226 1.39 12.16 -12.78
N MET A 227 0.15 11.87 -12.35
CA MET A 227 -0.76 10.96 -13.06
C MET A 227 -1.08 11.48 -14.46
N LEU A 228 -1.44 12.77 -14.60
CA LEU A 228 -1.68 13.40 -15.90
C LEU A 228 -0.41 13.38 -16.78
N ALA A 229 0.75 13.71 -16.21
CA ALA A 229 2.03 13.67 -16.93
C ALA A 229 2.41 12.26 -17.39
N ALA A 230 2.03 11.21 -16.64
CA ALA A 230 2.20 9.82 -17.04
C ALA A 230 1.19 9.38 -18.12
N GLY A 231 0.27 10.26 -18.55
CA GLY A 231 -0.68 10.02 -19.62
C GLY A 231 -1.97 9.32 -19.18
N PHE A 232 -2.32 9.40 -17.91
CA PHE A 232 -3.65 9.03 -17.43
C PHE A 232 -4.66 10.14 -17.73
N VAL A 233 -5.91 9.76 -17.94
CA VAL A 233 -7.06 10.66 -18.11
C VAL A 233 -8.08 10.38 -17.00
N ASP A 234 -9.13 11.19 -16.90
CA ASP A 234 -10.19 11.06 -15.89
C ASP A 234 -9.61 10.99 -14.45
N VAL A 235 -8.54 11.77 -14.22
CA VAL A 235 -7.82 11.79 -12.94
C VAL A 235 -8.65 12.50 -11.88
N GLN A 236 -8.94 11.83 -10.76
CA GLN A 236 -9.83 12.33 -9.71
C GLN A 236 -9.33 11.95 -8.33
N ARG A 237 -9.70 12.76 -7.32
CA ARG A 237 -9.63 12.45 -5.90
C ARG A 237 -11.00 11.95 -5.42
N ARG A 238 -11.01 10.90 -4.62
CA ARG A 238 -12.17 10.30 -3.95
C ARG A 238 -11.87 10.20 -2.45
N ASP A 239 -12.68 10.82 -1.61
CA ASP A 239 -12.49 10.87 -0.17
C ASP A 239 -13.43 9.94 0.62
N ASP A 240 -14.34 9.27 -0.07
CA ASP A 240 -15.44 8.46 0.46
C ASP A 240 -15.19 6.95 0.39
N VAL A 241 -13.99 6.52 -0.07
CA VAL A 241 -13.69 5.10 -0.34
C VAL A 241 -12.95 4.44 0.82
N LEU A 242 -11.79 4.97 1.19
CA LEU A 242 -10.94 4.45 2.25
C LEU A 242 -10.73 5.51 3.34
N PHE A 243 -10.05 5.12 4.43
CA PHE A 243 -9.68 6.08 5.48
C PHE A 243 -8.66 7.13 5.02
N GLN A 244 -7.98 6.89 3.93
CA GLN A 244 -7.12 7.83 3.23
C GLN A 244 -7.77 8.25 1.92
N PRO A 245 -7.51 9.47 1.41
CA PRO A 245 -7.90 9.85 0.05
C PRO A 245 -7.45 8.82 -0.98
N VAL A 246 -8.35 8.49 -1.89
CA VAL A 246 -8.09 7.62 -3.03
C VAL A 246 -7.96 8.48 -4.28
N LEU A 247 -6.91 8.24 -5.06
CA LEU A 247 -6.73 8.88 -6.37
C LEU A 247 -6.93 7.83 -7.44
N ILE A 248 -7.72 8.16 -8.44
CA ILE A 248 -7.99 7.27 -9.58
C ILE A 248 -7.59 7.96 -10.87
N GLY A 249 -7.17 7.18 -11.86
CA GLY A 249 -6.87 7.66 -13.19
C GLY A 249 -7.01 6.53 -14.21
N ARG A 250 -7.53 6.84 -15.38
CA ARG A 250 -7.81 5.86 -16.43
C ARG A 250 -6.71 5.88 -17.51
N ARG A 251 -6.24 4.72 -17.93
CA ARG A 251 -5.45 4.60 -19.16
C ARG A 251 -6.36 4.94 -20.36
N PRO A 252 -5.99 5.87 -21.25
CA PRO A 252 -6.77 6.15 -22.43
C PRO A 252 -7.07 4.90 -23.26
N ASN A 253 -8.22 4.87 -23.91
CA ASN A 253 -8.47 3.88 -24.95
C ASN A 253 -7.48 4.11 -26.11
N ASN A 254 -6.99 3.02 -26.68
CA ASN A 254 -6.25 3.13 -27.93
C ASN A 254 -7.21 3.65 -29.00
N ALA A 255 -6.79 4.70 -29.70
CA ALA A 255 -7.53 5.23 -30.84
C ALA A 255 -7.50 4.25 -32.02
#